data_29b5e964d6b1fcec815ecb32cfa69910
#
_entry.id   29b5e964d6b1fcec815ecb32cfa69910
#
_cell.length_a   1.000
_cell.length_b   1.000
_cell.length_c   1.000
_cell.angle_alpha   90.00
_cell.angle_beta   90.00
_cell.angle_gamma   90.00
#
_symmetry.space_group_name_H-M   'P 1'
#
loop_
_entity.id
_entity.type
_entity.pdbx_description
1 polymer ?
#
loop_
_entity_poly.entity_id
_entity_poly.type
_entity_poly.pdbx_seq_one_letter_code
_entity_poly.pdbx_strand_id
1 'polypeptide(L)'
;MSINKKDLIEIIAKEQDQLPYRDIELSVKTIIKSMVNYLKKGERIEIRGFGSFSLRYRKPRVGRNPKSGQSVNIEERYVPHFKPGKNLKERVKQK
;
A
#
# COMPACT_ATOMS: atom_id res chain seq x y z
N MET A 1 -2.94 -6.86 -16.06
CA MET A 1 -1.49 -6.53 -16.07
C MET A 1 -1.18 -5.64 -14.89
N SER A 2 -0.06 -5.85 -14.23
CA SER A 2 0.33 -5.06 -13.07
C SER A 2 1.68 -4.40 -13.31
N ILE A 3 1.90 -3.29 -12.61
CA ILE A 3 3.21 -2.64 -12.58
C ILE A 3 3.80 -2.82 -11.19
N ASN A 4 5.10 -2.96 -11.12
CA ASN A 4 5.81 -3.08 -9.85
C ASN A 4 6.50 -1.75 -9.52
N LYS A 5 7.24 -1.73 -8.40
CA LYS A 5 7.93 -0.51 -7.96
C LYS A 5 8.93 -0.01 -9.01
N LYS A 6 9.68 -0.92 -9.61
CA LYS A 6 10.65 -0.55 -10.64
C LYS A 6 9.97 0.07 -11.85
N ASP A 7 8.87 -0.53 -12.30
CA ASP A 7 8.10 0.01 -13.41
C ASP A 7 7.58 1.41 -13.11
N LEU A 8 7.09 1.61 -11.88
CA LEU A 8 6.59 2.92 -11.46
C LEU A 8 7.69 3.97 -11.51
N ILE A 9 8.87 3.64 -11.02
CA ILE A 9 10.03 4.54 -11.06
C ILE A 9 10.38 4.91 -12.50
N GLU A 10 10.37 3.94 -13.40
CA GLU A 10 10.67 4.18 -14.81
C GLU A 10 9.63 5.07 -15.48
N ILE A 11 8.35 4.86 -15.16
CA ILE A 11 7.27 5.70 -15.69
C ILE A 11 7.46 7.15 -15.24
N ILE A 12 7.71 7.36 -13.95
CA ILE A 12 7.92 8.70 -13.42
C ILE A 12 9.14 9.35 -14.06
N ALA A 13 10.24 8.61 -14.20
CA ALA A 13 11.45 9.13 -14.80
C ALA A 13 11.25 9.58 -16.24
N LYS A 14 10.38 8.91 -16.98
CA LYS A 14 10.07 9.28 -18.37
C LYS A 14 9.19 10.51 -18.49
N GLU A 15 8.35 10.78 -17.48
CA GLU A 15 7.42 11.90 -17.50
C GLU A 15 8.05 13.24 -17.12
N GLN A 16 9.28 13.22 -16.66
CA GLN A 16 9.98 14.43 -16.27
C GLN A 16 11.46 14.30 -16.66
N ASP A 17 12.12 15.43 -16.92
CA ASP A 17 13.52 15.47 -17.32
C ASP A 17 14.41 16.34 -16.43
N GLN A 18 13.86 16.82 -15.33
CA GLN A 18 14.58 17.74 -14.45
C GLN A 18 15.48 17.03 -13.44
N LEU A 19 15.10 15.80 -13.04
CA LEU A 19 15.86 15.05 -12.06
C LEU A 19 16.45 13.81 -12.69
N PRO A 20 17.67 13.43 -12.32
CA PRO A 20 18.26 12.19 -12.81
C PRO A 20 17.50 10.98 -12.26
N TYR A 21 17.56 9.87 -12.96
CA TYR A 21 16.89 8.64 -12.59
C TYR A 21 17.18 8.22 -11.14
N ARG A 22 18.41 8.37 -10.72
CA ARG A 22 18.85 8.03 -9.37
C ARG A 22 18.06 8.76 -8.29
N ASP A 23 17.78 10.04 -8.51
CA ASP A 23 17.02 10.85 -7.56
C ASP A 23 15.56 10.44 -7.53
N ILE A 24 14.99 10.09 -8.67
CA ILE A 24 13.62 9.58 -8.75
C ILE A 24 13.52 8.25 -7.99
N GLU A 25 14.45 7.35 -8.23
CA GLU A 25 14.48 6.05 -7.56
C GLU A 25 14.56 6.23 -6.04
N LEU A 26 15.46 7.08 -5.57
CA LEU A 26 15.62 7.34 -4.14
C LEU A 26 14.36 7.95 -3.54
N SER A 27 13.75 8.89 -4.25
CA SER A 27 12.53 9.54 -3.77
C SER A 27 11.37 8.55 -3.60
N VAL A 28 11.15 7.69 -4.58
CA VAL A 28 10.08 6.69 -4.50
C VAL A 28 10.33 5.72 -3.34
N LYS A 29 11.55 5.23 -3.21
CA LYS A 29 11.92 4.32 -2.11
C LYS A 29 11.75 4.98 -0.74
N THR A 30 12.11 6.25 -0.64
CA THR A 30 11.98 7.00 0.61
C THR A 30 10.52 7.19 1.00
N ILE A 31 9.66 7.52 0.04
CA ILE A 31 8.23 7.68 0.28
C ILE A 31 7.64 6.37 0.82
N ILE A 32 7.89 5.26 0.15
CA ILE A 32 7.35 3.97 0.56
C ILE A 32 7.86 3.58 1.95
N LYS A 33 9.16 3.75 2.20
CA LYS A 33 9.75 3.44 3.49
C LYS A 33 9.14 4.28 4.61
N SER A 34 8.93 5.56 4.36
CA SER A 34 8.31 6.47 5.34
C SER A 34 6.89 6.06 5.65
N MET A 35 6.12 5.68 4.63
CA MET A 35 4.75 5.21 4.83
C MET A 35 4.71 3.95 5.70
N VAL A 36 5.58 3.00 5.42
CA VAL A 36 5.67 1.78 6.24
C VAL A 36 5.99 2.12 7.68
N ASN A 37 6.94 3.02 7.91
CA ASN A 37 7.34 3.40 9.27
C ASN A 37 6.21 4.08 10.03
N TYR A 38 5.45 4.97 9.40
CA TYR A 38 4.32 5.62 10.05
C TYR A 38 3.20 4.62 10.39
N LEU A 39 2.92 3.71 9.48
CA LEU A 39 1.92 2.67 9.72
C LEU A 39 2.35 1.74 10.86
N LYS A 40 3.64 1.42 10.96
CA LYS A 40 4.15 0.61 12.07
C LYS A 40 3.95 1.29 13.42
N LYS A 41 3.91 2.61 13.46
CA LYS A 41 3.62 3.37 14.68
C LYS A 41 2.12 3.46 14.96
N GLY A 42 1.29 2.90 14.11
CA GLY A 42 -0.16 2.96 14.26
C GLY A 42 -0.78 4.25 13.75
N GLU A 43 -0.03 5.04 13.01
CA GLU A 43 -0.54 6.30 12.47
C GLU A 43 -1.27 6.08 11.16
N ARG A 44 -2.21 6.98 10.87
CA ARG A 44 -2.98 6.98 9.64
C ARG A 44 -2.33 7.94 8.64
N ILE A 45 -2.28 7.54 7.39
CA ILE A 45 -1.77 8.39 6.30
C ILE A 45 -2.92 8.76 5.40
N GLU A 46 -3.17 10.05 5.27
CA GLU A 46 -4.20 10.57 4.37
C GLU A 46 -3.54 11.31 3.22
N ILE A 47 -3.86 10.89 1.98
CA ILE A 47 -3.38 11.57 0.78
C ILE A 47 -4.61 12.15 0.09
N ARG A 48 -4.73 13.47 0.19
CA ARG A 48 -5.89 14.19 -0.31
C ARG A 48 -6.09 13.93 -1.80
N GLY A 49 -7.30 13.56 -2.18
CA GLY A 49 -7.64 13.24 -3.57
C GLY A 49 -7.31 11.81 -3.98
N PHE A 50 -6.64 11.05 -3.11
CA PHE A 50 -6.25 9.68 -3.42
C PHE A 50 -6.90 8.67 -2.47
N GLY A 51 -6.65 8.80 -1.19
CA GLY A 51 -7.21 7.87 -0.21
C GLY A 51 -6.45 7.89 1.10
N SER A 52 -6.76 6.93 1.95
CA SER A 52 -6.11 6.83 3.25
C SER A 52 -5.62 5.41 3.52
N PHE A 53 -4.49 5.33 4.21
CA PHE A 53 -3.89 4.08 4.67
C PHE A 53 -3.97 4.04 6.19
N SER A 54 -4.36 2.91 6.74
CA SER A 54 -4.42 2.71 8.18
C SER A 54 -4.23 1.24 8.49
N LEU A 55 -4.02 0.93 9.78
CA LEU A 55 -3.98 -0.46 10.21
C LEU A 55 -5.34 -0.84 10.76
N ARG A 56 -5.74 -2.08 10.52
CA ARG A 56 -6.93 -2.68 11.11
C ARG A 56 -6.52 -3.81 12.00
N TYR A 57 -7.10 -3.83 13.18
CA TYR A 57 -6.90 -4.91 14.14
C TYR A 57 -7.75 -6.12 13.74
N ARG A 58 -7.15 -7.28 13.73
CA ARG A 58 -7.81 -8.55 13.50
C ARG A 58 -7.72 -9.40 14.77
N LYS A 59 -8.87 -9.76 15.30
CA LYS A 59 -8.95 -10.61 16.50
C LYS A 59 -8.32 -11.97 16.26
N PRO A 60 -7.82 -12.63 17.32
CA PRO A 60 -7.44 -14.04 17.20
C PRO A 60 -8.65 -14.85 16.80
N ARG A 61 -8.44 -15.84 15.98
CA ARG A 61 -9.54 -16.72 15.54
C ARG A 61 -9.02 -18.10 15.22
N VAL A 62 -9.96 -19.04 15.10
CA VAL A 62 -9.64 -20.39 14.66
C VAL A 62 -9.95 -20.46 13.15
N GLY A 63 -8.96 -20.81 12.37
CA GLY A 63 -9.11 -21.04 10.95
C GLY A 63 -8.96 -22.52 10.62
N ARG A 64 -9.08 -22.87 9.36
CA ARG A 64 -8.84 -24.21 8.89
C ARG A 64 -7.77 -24.22 7.80
N ASN A 65 -6.90 -25.20 7.88
CA ASN A 65 -5.93 -25.44 6.83
C ASN A 65 -6.66 -26.02 5.61
N PRO A 66 -6.64 -25.36 4.45
CA PRO A 66 -7.38 -25.87 3.29
C PRO A 66 -6.88 -27.20 2.76
N LYS A 67 -5.64 -27.58 3.04
CA LYS A 67 -5.09 -28.86 2.58
C LYS A 67 -5.43 -30.01 3.51
N SER A 68 -5.38 -29.81 4.82
CA SER A 68 -5.58 -30.88 5.80
C SER A 68 -6.93 -30.85 6.49
N GLY A 69 -7.65 -29.73 6.41
CA GLY A 69 -8.90 -29.54 7.14
C GLY A 69 -8.73 -29.35 8.63
N GLN A 70 -7.50 -29.34 9.13
CA GLN A 70 -7.25 -29.19 10.56
C GLN A 70 -7.45 -27.76 11.00
N SER A 71 -7.89 -27.59 12.26
CA SER A 71 -8.03 -26.30 12.89
C SER A 71 -6.65 -25.69 13.16
N VAL A 72 -6.51 -24.39 12.86
CA VAL A 72 -5.29 -23.64 13.11
C VAL A 72 -5.65 -22.40 13.91
N ASN A 73 -4.92 -22.14 14.98
CA ASN A 73 -5.09 -20.91 15.74
C ASN A 73 -4.39 -19.76 15.02
N ILE A 74 -5.16 -18.75 14.66
CA ILE A 74 -4.64 -17.56 14.05
C ILE A 74 -4.57 -16.48 15.13
N GLU A 75 -3.36 -16.00 15.40
CA GLU A 75 -3.14 -14.99 16.42
C GLU A 75 -3.67 -13.63 15.97
N GLU A 76 -3.86 -12.74 16.94
CA GLU A 76 -4.21 -11.37 16.63
C GLU A 76 -3.12 -10.71 15.78
N ARG A 77 -3.53 -9.77 14.93
CA ARG A 77 -2.60 -9.05 14.09
C ARG A 77 -3.18 -7.74 13.63
N TYR A 78 -2.31 -6.87 13.16
CA TYR A 78 -2.71 -5.65 12.48
C TYR A 78 -2.44 -5.81 10.99
N VAL A 79 -3.40 -5.46 10.17
CA VAL A 79 -3.24 -5.55 8.71
C VAL A 79 -3.40 -4.17 8.08
N PRO A 80 -2.61 -3.85 7.05
CA PRO A 80 -2.78 -2.59 6.34
C PRO A 80 -4.12 -2.58 5.60
N HIS A 81 -4.75 -1.42 5.61
CA HIS A 81 -6.01 -1.20 4.92
C HIS A 81 -5.93 0.10 4.15
N PHE A 82 -6.31 0.06 2.87
CA PHE A 82 -6.41 1.25 2.04
C PHE A 82 -7.87 1.54 1.74
N LYS A 83 -8.29 2.76 2.03
CA LYS A 83 -9.63 3.24 1.68
C LYS A 83 -9.49 4.29 0.59
N PRO A 84 -9.97 4.02 -0.63
CA PRO A 84 -9.87 5.01 -1.70
C PRO A 84 -10.73 6.23 -1.42
N GLY A 85 -10.23 7.39 -1.80
CA GLY A 85 -10.97 8.63 -1.70
C GLY A 85 -11.99 8.76 -2.83
N LYS A 86 -12.86 9.74 -2.69
CA LYS A 86 -13.93 9.99 -3.64
C LYS A 86 -13.40 10.26 -5.06
N ASN A 87 -12.38 11.10 -5.16
CA ASN A 87 -11.80 11.46 -6.46
C ASN A 87 -11.22 10.26 -7.17
N LEU A 88 -10.50 9.42 -6.45
CA LEU A 88 -9.93 8.21 -7.03
C LEU A 88 -11.03 7.27 -7.53
N LYS A 89 -12.06 7.06 -6.72
CA LYS A 89 -13.18 6.20 -7.10
C LYS A 89 -13.85 6.67 -8.39
N GLU A 90 -14.08 7.96 -8.49
CA GLU A 90 -14.75 8.53 -9.66
C GLU A 90 -13.88 8.44 -10.90
N ARG A 91 -12.58 8.67 -10.78
CA ARG A 91 -11.67 8.63 -11.92
C ARG A 91 -11.51 7.23 -12.49
N VAL A 92 -11.42 6.21 -11.65
CA VAL A 92 -11.30 4.83 -12.15
C VAL A 92 -12.63 4.30 -12.71
N LYS A 93 -13.73 4.88 -12.27
CA LYS A 93 -15.05 4.52 -12.75
C LYS A 93 -15.28 4.97 -14.20
N GLN A 94 -14.59 6.01 -14.63
CA GLN A 94 -14.73 6.61 -15.94
C GLN A 94 -13.70 6.12 -16.96
N LYS A 95 -12.98 5.10 -16.64
CA LYS A 95 -11.92 4.60 -17.51
C LYS A 95 -12.39 4.21 -18.91
#